data_67152a0c575d9bd789a5f2ac178ed738
#
_entry.id   67152a0c575d9bd789a5f2ac178ed738
#
_cell.length_a   1.000
_cell.length_b   1.000
_cell.length_c   1.000
_cell.angle_alpha   90.00
_cell.angle_beta   90.00
_cell.angle_gamma   90.00
#
_symmetry.space_group_name_H-M   'P 1'
#
loop_
_entity.id
_entity.type
_entity.pdbx_description
1 polymer ?
#
loop_
_entity_poly.entity_id
_entity_poly.type
_entity_poly.pdbx_seq_one_letter_code
_entity_poly.pdbx_strand_id
1 'polypeptide(L)'
;ETGQYLIRFSNQILTAKSIAGDQQLNQVLSNQAQQSIYSSSSAEIQQQQFKQKIQSHIQQGLLQQEEGLQAYVAHRMHCSERTLQRQLKAHALNFQDILDDYRLEQSKLYLQQGKTFSDIAERLNYADQSAFGRAFKRWTGITPKQFLQSISH
;
A
#
# COMPACT_ATOMS: atom_id res chain seq x y z
N GLU A 1 10.39 -11.58 -15.59
CA GLU A 1 10.56 -10.52 -16.62
C GLU A 1 10.79 -9.20 -15.92
N THR A 2 12.04 -8.77 -15.99
CA THR A 2 12.54 -7.53 -15.37
C THR A 2 12.15 -6.38 -16.28
N GLY A 3 11.16 -5.58 -15.89
CA GLY A 3 10.79 -4.34 -16.59
C GLY A 3 11.90 -3.30 -16.44
N GLN A 4 12.72 -3.13 -17.47
CA GLN A 4 13.64 -2.01 -17.57
C GLN A 4 12.88 -0.77 -18.02
N TYR A 5 12.77 0.23 -17.15
CA TYR A 5 12.29 1.56 -17.52
C TYR A 5 13.41 2.33 -18.22
N LEU A 6 13.34 2.41 -19.55
CA LEU A 6 14.22 3.24 -20.36
C LEU A 6 13.68 4.68 -20.40
N ILE A 7 14.30 5.57 -19.64
CA ILE A 7 14.07 7.02 -19.79
C ILE A 7 14.88 7.50 -21.00
N ARG A 8 14.18 7.78 -22.11
CA ARG A 8 14.82 8.41 -23.29
C ARG A 8 14.93 9.92 -23.06
N PHE A 9 16.15 10.40 -22.90
CA PHE A 9 16.44 11.83 -22.99
C PHE A 9 16.64 12.22 -24.46
N SER A 10 15.97 13.28 -24.90
CA SER A 10 16.18 13.80 -26.25
C SER A 10 17.57 14.43 -26.34
N ASN A 11 18.29 14.15 -27.42
CA ASN A 11 19.67 14.59 -27.67
C ASN A 11 19.85 16.13 -27.82
N GLN A 12 18.76 16.89 -27.74
CA GLN A 12 18.78 18.36 -27.81
C GLN A 12 19.31 19.04 -26.54
N ILE A 13 19.39 18.30 -25.41
CA ILE A 13 19.91 18.85 -24.14
C ILE A 13 21.45 18.86 -24.14
N LEU A 14 22.12 18.09 -25.01
CA LEU A 14 23.57 17.99 -25.06
C LEU A 14 24.25 19.09 -25.89
N THR A 15 23.50 19.93 -26.58
CA THR A 15 24.04 21.06 -27.38
C THR A 15 23.80 22.44 -26.77
N ALA A 16 23.31 22.51 -25.56
CA ALA A 16 23.30 23.76 -24.80
C ALA A 16 24.75 24.13 -24.48
N LYS A 17 25.26 25.11 -25.24
CA LYS A 17 26.56 25.77 -25.10
C LYS A 17 26.85 26.00 -23.61
N SER A 18 27.90 25.36 -23.09
CA SER A 18 28.42 25.57 -21.76
C SER A 18 28.54 27.05 -21.48
N ILE A 19 27.62 27.63 -20.75
CA ILE A 19 27.83 28.90 -20.08
C ILE A 19 28.78 28.57 -18.93
N ALA A 20 30.07 28.83 -19.17
CA ALA A 20 31.10 28.85 -18.12
C ALA A 20 30.79 30.00 -17.18
N GLY A 21 29.99 29.70 -16.17
CA GLY A 21 29.55 30.67 -15.17
C GLY A 21 28.78 29.95 -14.07
N ASP A 22 29.54 29.54 -13.09
CA ASP A 22 29.13 29.13 -11.76
C ASP A 22 29.19 27.64 -11.46
N GLN A 23 30.42 27.17 -11.22
CA GLN A 23 30.65 25.90 -10.56
C GLN A 23 29.90 25.82 -9.22
N GLN A 24 29.70 26.97 -8.55
CA GLN A 24 28.94 27.07 -7.30
C GLN A 24 27.43 26.84 -7.55
N LEU A 25 26.85 27.38 -8.62
CA LEU A 25 25.45 27.18 -8.96
C LEU A 25 25.16 25.71 -9.32
N ASN A 26 26.03 25.08 -10.10
CA ASN A 26 25.90 23.66 -10.46
C ASN A 26 26.07 22.77 -9.21
N GLN A 27 26.93 23.12 -8.28
CA GLN A 27 27.11 22.37 -7.04
C GLN A 27 25.91 22.54 -6.10
N VAL A 28 25.34 23.75 -6.00
CA VAL A 28 24.11 24.00 -5.24
C VAL A 28 22.91 23.25 -5.83
N LEU A 29 22.74 23.29 -7.16
CA LEU A 29 21.65 22.56 -7.83
C LEU A 29 21.81 21.04 -7.71
N SER A 30 23.03 20.51 -7.81
CA SER A 30 23.32 19.09 -7.60
C SER A 30 23.04 18.67 -6.16
N ASN A 31 23.45 19.46 -5.18
CA ASN A 31 23.21 19.21 -3.76
C ASN A 31 21.70 19.29 -3.43
N GLN A 32 20.97 20.26 -4.02
CA GLN A 32 19.53 20.38 -3.85
C GLN A 32 18.78 19.20 -4.50
N ALA A 33 19.18 18.77 -5.69
CA ALA A 33 18.61 17.60 -6.34
C ALA A 33 18.88 16.33 -5.55
N GLN A 34 20.10 16.12 -5.04
CA GLN A 34 20.43 15.00 -4.18
C GLN A 34 19.66 15.02 -2.85
N GLN A 35 19.56 16.17 -2.20
CA GLN A 35 18.76 16.31 -0.97
C GLN A 35 17.27 16.03 -1.21
N SER A 36 16.73 16.46 -2.33
CA SER A 36 15.33 16.17 -2.71
C SER A 36 15.09 14.68 -2.93
N ILE A 37 16.03 13.97 -3.57
CA ILE A 37 15.96 12.52 -3.78
C ILE A 37 16.07 11.77 -2.44
N TYR A 38 17.01 12.15 -1.58
CA TYR A 38 17.17 11.52 -0.25
C TYR A 38 15.97 11.79 0.67
N SER A 39 15.40 12.98 0.65
CA SER A 39 14.21 13.30 1.46
C SER A 39 12.96 12.59 0.96
N SER A 40 12.76 12.46 -0.35
CA SER A 40 11.66 11.71 -0.94
C SER A 40 11.74 10.21 -0.58
N SER A 41 12.92 9.61 -0.73
CA SER A 41 13.12 8.20 -0.37
C SER A 41 12.92 7.93 1.13
N SER A 42 13.34 8.85 2.00
CA SER A 42 13.14 8.72 3.44
C SER A 42 11.67 8.84 3.85
N ALA A 43 10.90 9.72 3.22
CA ALA A 43 9.47 9.86 3.45
C ALA A 43 8.68 8.63 2.98
N GLU A 44 9.03 8.08 1.83
CA GLU A 44 8.43 6.84 1.32
C GLU A 44 8.73 5.64 2.24
N ILE A 45 9.95 5.53 2.74
CA ILE A 45 10.35 4.49 3.70
C ILE A 45 9.53 4.62 4.99
N GLN A 46 9.40 5.84 5.53
CA GLN A 46 8.60 6.09 6.73
C GLN A 46 7.12 5.78 6.52
N GLN A 47 6.55 6.17 5.38
CA GLN A 47 5.19 5.85 5.00
C GLN A 47 4.98 4.33 4.94
N GLN A 48 5.89 3.61 4.29
CA GLN A 48 5.81 2.16 4.16
C GLN A 48 5.94 1.45 5.51
N GLN A 49 6.86 1.88 6.38
CA GLN A 49 6.99 1.34 7.73
C GLN A 49 5.73 1.58 8.57
N PHE A 50 5.15 2.77 8.45
CA PHE A 50 3.90 3.10 9.15
C PHE A 50 2.73 2.25 8.64
N LYS A 51 2.60 2.07 7.31
CA LYS A 51 1.61 1.17 6.69
C LYS A 51 1.77 -0.27 7.19
N GLN A 52 2.98 -0.80 7.19
CA GLN A 52 3.27 -2.16 7.68
C GLN A 52 2.91 -2.36 9.16
N LYS A 53 3.20 -1.36 10.00
CA LYS A 53 2.82 -1.40 11.42
C LYS A 53 1.31 -1.48 11.60
N ILE A 54 0.54 -0.70 10.84
CA ILE A 54 -0.93 -0.76 10.85
C ILE A 54 -1.42 -2.11 10.36
N GLN A 55 -0.87 -2.64 9.25
CA GLN A 55 -1.23 -3.95 8.71
C GLN A 55 -1.01 -5.08 9.73
N SER A 56 0.08 -5.04 10.49
CA SER A 56 0.35 -6.05 11.53
C SER A 56 -0.70 -6.03 12.65
N HIS A 57 -1.18 -4.85 13.04
CA HIS A 57 -2.27 -4.74 14.03
C HIS A 57 -3.63 -5.11 13.44
N ILE A 58 -3.91 -4.79 12.18
CA ILE A 58 -5.09 -5.27 11.45
C ILE A 58 -5.12 -6.80 11.45
N GLN A 59 -4.01 -7.44 11.12
CA GLN A 59 -3.89 -8.90 11.15
C GLN A 59 -4.27 -9.48 12.53
N GLN A 60 -3.72 -8.91 13.59
CA GLN A 60 -4.03 -9.35 14.96
C GLN A 60 -5.52 -9.16 15.30
N GLY A 61 -6.09 -8.01 14.96
CA GLY A 61 -7.51 -7.73 15.20
C GLY A 61 -8.44 -8.68 14.42
N LEU A 62 -8.11 -9.00 13.17
CA LEU A 62 -8.88 -9.97 12.38
C LEU A 62 -8.79 -11.38 12.98
N LEU A 63 -7.62 -11.80 13.45
CA LEU A 63 -7.45 -13.10 14.12
C LEU A 63 -8.25 -13.18 15.44
N GLN A 64 -8.44 -12.06 16.13
CA GLN A 64 -9.22 -11.96 17.37
C GLN A 64 -10.71 -11.66 17.11
N GLN A 65 -11.10 -11.53 15.84
CA GLN A 65 -12.47 -11.21 15.42
C GLN A 65 -12.99 -9.89 16.02
N GLU A 66 -12.11 -8.91 16.15
CA GLU A 66 -12.46 -7.59 16.67
C GLU A 66 -13.44 -6.84 15.74
N GLU A 67 -14.57 -6.40 16.27
CA GLU A 67 -15.57 -5.69 15.49
C GLU A 67 -15.12 -4.28 15.08
N GLY A 68 -14.46 -3.55 15.97
CA GLY A 68 -13.96 -2.20 15.78
C GLY A 68 -12.48 -2.15 15.40
N LEU A 69 -12.07 -2.68 14.24
CA LEU A 69 -10.67 -2.78 13.85
C LEU A 69 -9.88 -1.46 13.94
N GLN A 70 -10.51 -0.32 13.59
CA GLN A 70 -9.82 0.96 13.69
C GLN A 70 -9.56 1.38 15.14
N ALA A 71 -10.54 1.19 16.02
CA ALA A 71 -10.40 1.43 17.45
C ALA A 71 -9.36 0.50 18.07
N TYR A 72 -9.41 -0.79 17.71
CA TYR A 72 -8.40 -1.78 18.12
C TYR A 72 -6.99 -1.37 17.71
N VAL A 73 -6.76 -1.02 16.46
CA VAL A 73 -5.44 -0.57 15.96
C VAL A 73 -4.99 0.70 16.67
N ALA A 74 -5.88 1.69 16.88
CA ALA A 74 -5.55 2.90 17.62
C ALA A 74 -5.09 2.58 19.05
N HIS A 75 -5.82 1.71 19.76
CA HIS A 75 -5.46 1.24 21.10
C HIS A 75 -4.09 0.53 21.10
N ARG A 76 -3.82 -0.36 20.14
CA ARG A 76 -2.52 -1.05 20.00
C ARG A 76 -1.38 -0.10 19.66
N MET A 77 -1.67 1.03 19.04
CA MET A 77 -0.71 2.09 18.76
C MET A 77 -0.62 3.14 19.89
N HIS A 78 -1.26 2.91 21.04
CA HIS A 78 -1.31 3.81 22.19
C HIS A 78 -1.82 5.21 21.86
N CYS A 79 -2.82 5.31 20.99
CA CYS A 79 -3.41 6.59 20.61
C CYS A 79 -4.93 6.50 20.45
N SER A 80 -5.61 7.66 20.36
CA SER A 80 -7.03 7.69 20.00
C SER A 80 -7.24 7.48 18.51
N GLU A 81 -8.45 7.05 18.09
CA GLU A 81 -8.80 6.94 16.68
C GLU A 81 -8.61 8.26 15.92
N ARG A 82 -8.95 9.40 16.54
CA ARG A 82 -8.71 10.73 15.98
C ARG A 82 -7.22 10.98 15.72
N THR A 83 -6.37 10.55 16.64
CA THR A 83 -4.90 10.68 16.49
C THR A 83 -4.40 9.76 15.39
N LEU A 84 -4.89 8.52 15.33
CA LEU A 84 -4.57 7.57 14.25
C LEU A 84 -4.95 8.13 12.88
N GLN A 85 -6.17 8.66 12.74
CA GLN A 85 -6.63 9.28 11.48
C GLN A 85 -5.75 10.48 11.07
N ARG A 86 -5.33 11.32 12.03
CA ARG A 86 -4.42 12.44 11.76
C ARG A 86 -3.05 11.95 11.28
N GLN A 87 -2.51 10.89 11.90
CA GLN A 87 -1.23 10.30 11.48
C GLN A 87 -1.33 9.67 10.09
N LEU A 88 -2.41 8.91 9.81
CA LEU A 88 -2.67 8.36 8.48
C LEU A 88 -2.69 9.45 7.42
N LYS A 89 -3.43 10.54 7.68
CA LYS A 89 -3.51 11.68 6.76
C LYS A 89 -2.15 12.36 6.55
N ALA A 90 -1.33 12.48 7.59
CA ALA A 90 0.02 13.03 7.49
C ALA A 90 0.95 12.19 6.60
N HIS A 91 0.70 10.89 6.52
CA HIS A 91 1.39 9.96 5.61
C HIS A 91 0.67 9.74 4.28
N ALA A 92 -0.35 10.54 3.94
CA ALA A 92 -1.21 10.35 2.76
C ALA A 92 -1.80 8.93 2.65
N LEU A 93 -2.17 8.33 3.78
CA LEU A 93 -2.77 7.00 3.90
C LEU A 93 -4.21 7.09 4.38
N ASN A 94 -5.01 6.08 4.03
CA ASN A 94 -6.37 5.87 4.52
C ASN A 94 -6.46 4.48 5.18
N PHE A 95 -7.11 4.39 6.34
CA PHE A 95 -7.26 3.12 7.06
C PHE A 95 -8.02 2.07 6.25
N GLN A 96 -9.11 2.47 5.60
CA GLN A 96 -9.93 1.56 4.81
C GLN A 96 -9.16 0.98 3.62
N ASP A 97 -8.34 1.79 2.95
CA ASP A 97 -7.52 1.33 1.83
C ASP A 97 -6.47 0.30 2.30
N ILE A 98 -5.84 0.53 3.45
CA ILE A 98 -4.88 -0.42 4.05
C ILE A 98 -5.58 -1.72 4.43
N LEU A 99 -6.79 -1.64 5.00
CA LEU A 99 -7.59 -2.81 5.36
C LEU A 99 -8.05 -3.59 4.13
N ASP A 100 -8.51 -2.90 3.09
CA ASP A 100 -8.95 -3.51 1.83
C ASP A 100 -7.77 -4.18 1.10
N ASP A 101 -6.60 -3.53 1.03
CA ASP A 101 -5.35 -4.13 0.49
C ASP A 101 -5.00 -5.42 1.23
N TYR A 102 -4.98 -5.36 2.57
CA TYR A 102 -4.66 -6.52 3.40
C TYR A 102 -5.66 -7.67 3.18
N ARG A 103 -6.96 -7.36 3.20
CA ARG A 103 -8.02 -8.36 2.97
C ARG A 103 -7.93 -8.97 1.58
N LEU A 104 -7.62 -8.18 0.57
CA LEU A 104 -7.43 -8.68 -0.79
C LEU A 104 -6.26 -9.65 -0.89
N GLU A 105 -5.11 -9.31 -0.32
CA GLU A 105 -3.93 -10.19 -0.33
C GLU A 105 -4.22 -11.51 0.41
N GLN A 106 -4.80 -11.43 1.60
CA GLN A 106 -5.15 -12.62 2.37
C GLN A 106 -6.20 -13.49 1.67
N SER A 107 -7.21 -12.88 1.03
CA SER A 107 -8.22 -13.62 0.29
C SER A 107 -7.63 -14.40 -0.88
N LYS A 108 -6.68 -13.81 -1.62
CA LYS A 108 -5.97 -14.52 -2.71
C LYS A 108 -5.19 -15.72 -2.17
N LEU A 109 -4.49 -15.57 -1.06
CA LEU A 109 -3.76 -16.67 -0.40
C LEU A 109 -4.69 -17.80 0.05
N TYR A 110 -5.81 -17.46 0.71
CA TYR A 110 -6.79 -18.44 1.15
C TYR A 110 -7.47 -19.16 -0.01
N LEU A 111 -7.78 -18.46 -1.10
CA LEU A 111 -8.33 -19.06 -2.32
C LEU A 111 -7.35 -20.06 -2.94
N GLN A 112 -6.05 -19.71 -3.01
CA GLN A 112 -5.00 -20.61 -3.50
C GLN A 112 -4.81 -21.83 -2.59
N GLN A 113 -5.06 -21.71 -1.29
CA GLN A 113 -5.02 -22.80 -0.31
C GLN A 113 -6.29 -23.67 -0.35
N GLY A 114 -7.27 -23.39 -1.22
CA GLY A 114 -8.50 -24.15 -1.34
C GLY A 114 -9.50 -23.92 -0.20
N LYS A 115 -9.39 -22.81 0.56
CA LYS A 115 -10.38 -22.48 1.60
C LYS A 115 -11.72 -22.16 0.96
N THR A 116 -12.81 -22.50 1.67
CA THR A 116 -14.16 -22.17 1.21
C THR A 116 -14.43 -20.67 1.31
N PHE A 117 -15.35 -20.16 0.51
CA PHE A 117 -15.72 -18.73 0.57
C PHE A 117 -16.32 -18.33 1.94
N SER A 118 -16.97 -19.28 2.61
CA SER A 118 -17.48 -19.07 3.97
C SER A 118 -16.34 -18.92 4.97
N ASP A 119 -15.35 -19.82 4.94
CA ASP A 119 -14.17 -19.75 5.83
C ASP A 119 -13.38 -18.45 5.60
N ILE A 120 -13.27 -18.01 4.36
CA ILE A 120 -12.58 -16.76 4.03
C ILE A 120 -13.35 -15.55 4.57
N ALA A 121 -14.67 -15.54 4.41
CA ALA A 121 -15.53 -14.50 4.93
C ALA A 121 -15.38 -14.36 6.46
N GLU A 122 -15.44 -15.47 7.18
CA GLU A 122 -15.26 -15.52 8.64
C GLU A 122 -13.88 -14.98 9.06
N ARG A 123 -12.80 -15.49 8.45
CA ARG A 123 -11.41 -15.08 8.78
C ARG A 123 -11.12 -13.61 8.52
N LEU A 124 -11.83 -13.01 7.57
CA LEU A 124 -11.66 -11.61 7.19
C LEU A 124 -12.73 -10.68 7.80
N ASN A 125 -13.50 -11.19 8.78
CA ASN A 125 -14.59 -10.47 9.48
C ASN A 125 -15.61 -9.89 8.50
N TYR A 126 -16.11 -10.71 7.57
CA TYR A 126 -17.30 -10.42 6.78
C TYR A 126 -18.51 -11.13 7.39
N ALA A 127 -19.66 -10.50 7.31
CA ALA A 127 -20.91 -11.06 7.83
C ALA A 127 -21.27 -12.40 7.18
N ASP A 128 -20.94 -12.57 5.91
CA ASP A 128 -21.22 -13.77 5.13
C ASP A 128 -20.35 -13.84 3.85
N GLN A 129 -20.40 -15.00 3.18
CA GLN A 129 -19.68 -15.20 1.90
C GLN A 129 -20.13 -14.27 0.78
N SER A 130 -21.38 -13.75 0.82
CA SER A 130 -21.89 -12.84 -0.20
C SER A 130 -21.28 -11.44 -0.01
N ALA A 131 -21.14 -10.99 1.24
CA ALA A 131 -20.45 -9.75 1.57
C ALA A 131 -18.98 -9.80 1.13
N PHE A 132 -18.29 -10.91 1.43
CA PHE A 132 -16.95 -11.17 0.93
C PHE A 132 -16.89 -11.15 -0.60
N GLY A 133 -17.80 -11.86 -1.28
CA GLY A 133 -17.84 -11.92 -2.74
C GLY A 133 -18.02 -10.54 -3.39
N ARG A 134 -18.88 -9.69 -2.82
CA ARG A 134 -19.07 -8.29 -3.30
C ARG A 134 -17.79 -7.46 -3.08
N ALA A 135 -17.14 -7.58 -1.92
CA ALA A 135 -15.90 -6.87 -1.65
C ALA A 135 -14.78 -7.30 -2.60
N PHE A 136 -14.58 -8.59 -2.77
CA PHE A 136 -13.57 -9.14 -3.69
C PHE A 136 -13.78 -8.67 -5.13
N LYS A 137 -15.04 -8.70 -5.62
CA LYS A 137 -15.37 -8.20 -6.96
C LYS A 137 -15.12 -6.68 -7.09
N ARG A 138 -15.38 -5.90 -6.03
CA ARG A 138 -15.07 -4.45 -6.01
C ARG A 138 -13.58 -4.19 -6.17
N TRP A 139 -12.73 -4.99 -5.54
CA TRP A 139 -11.28 -4.81 -5.57
C TRP A 139 -10.64 -5.30 -6.87
N THR A 140 -11.15 -6.41 -7.44
CA THR A 140 -10.48 -7.11 -8.54
C THR A 140 -11.23 -7.02 -9.87
N GLY A 141 -12.48 -6.56 -9.86
CA GLY A 141 -13.37 -6.57 -11.02
C GLY A 141 -14.01 -7.92 -11.33
N ILE A 142 -13.54 -9.02 -10.75
CA ILE A 142 -14.02 -10.39 -10.97
C ILE A 142 -14.46 -11.06 -9.67
N THR A 143 -15.27 -12.10 -9.78
CA THR A 143 -15.72 -12.87 -8.60
C THR A 143 -14.60 -13.80 -8.09
N PRO A 144 -14.64 -14.21 -6.79
CA PRO A 144 -13.70 -15.21 -6.25
C PRO A 144 -13.67 -16.51 -7.06
N LYS A 145 -14.82 -16.94 -7.59
CA LYS A 145 -14.93 -18.14 -8.45
C LYS A 145 -14.19 -17.96 -9.77
N GLN A 146 -14.37 -16.81 -10.43
CA GLN A 146 -13.65 -16.48 -11.68
C GLN A 146 -12.15 -16.37 -11.44
N PHE A 147 -11.74 -15.79 -10.30
CA PHE A 147 -10.33 -15.73 -9.93
C PHE A 147 -9.72 -17.13 -9.79
N LEU A 148 -10.37 -18.07 -9.09
CA LEU A 148 -9.91 -19.45 -9.00
C LEU A 148 -9.78 -20.12 -10.37
N GLN A 149 -10.72 -19.90 -11.26
CA GLN A 149 -10.66 -20.44 -12.64
C GLN A 149 -9.46 -19.89 -13.41
N SER A 150 -9.09 -18.60 -13.20
CA SER A 150 -7.97 -17.97 -13.89
C SER A 150 -6.59 -18.44 -13.43
N ILE A 151 -6.46 -18.95 -12.21
CA ILE A 151 -5.19 -19.45 -11.67
C ILE A 151 -5.04 -20.99 -11.78
N SER A 152 -6.10 -21.70 -12.19
CA SER A 152 -6.12 -23.16 -12.35
C SER A 152 -5.68 -23.61 -13.75
N HIS A 153 -5.24 -22.69 -14.60
CA HIS A 153 -4.66 -22.90 -15.90
C HIS A 153 -3.18 -22.56 -15.87
#